data_4a04f35445414d7d8d7819e8f4f1f13e
#
_entry.id   4a04f35445414d7d8d7819e8f4f1f13e
#
_cell.length_a   1.000
_cell.length_b   1.000
_cell.length_c   1.000
_cell.angle_alpha   90.00
_cell.angle_beta   90.00
_cell.angle_gamma   90.00
#
_symmetry.space_group_name_H-M   'P 1'
#
loop_
_entity.id
_entity.type
_entity.pdbx_description
1 polymer ?
#
loop_
_entity_poly.entity_id
_entity_poly.type
_entity_poly.pdbx_seq_one_letter_code
_entity_poly.pdbx_strand_id
1 'polypeptide(L)'
;MRKIKGLLLKAGMVLCAFLLFSLNAAASQGTTYTYTISVDGDYIRTQEAYIASAVYLRDAGLRQPNDIFVFGRSLYIADTGNRRVLVYDMDTQTYGEIASEQFVSPMGLFVNADAIYVADSGAEAVFVLDHQGNIGQTIRRPENSPLMNESSIFKPKNVVVASDGNMYVVGEGSYDGLMQFSASGEFQGYFAANKSNMSLLERIQELIFTDEQKEQLLTRKPRAIQNIDISSRNLVYSVTQSAEVSYAWTDAEEKTSNALKLHNMAGTDILSPNEFMNDEWNFTDVVAGPY
;
A
#
# COMPACT_ATOMS: atom_id res chain seq x y z
N MET A 1 62.60 -40.34 -4.80
CA MET A 1 61.18 -40.79 -5.07
C MET A 1 60.18 -40.55 -3.94
N ARG A 2 60.52 -40.65 -2.65
CA ARG A 2 59.58 -40.43 -1.51
C ARG A 2 59.08 -38.99 -1.38
N LYS A 3 59.88 -37.96 -1.66
CA LYS A 3 59.50 -36.53 -1.56
C LYS A 3 58.50 -36.09 -2.66
N ILE A 4 58.59 -36.67 -3.87
CA ILE A 4 57.74 -36.36 -5.00
C ILE A 4 56.30 -36.92 -4.77
N LYS A 5 56.18 -38.13 -4.20
CA LYS A 5 54.92 -38.74 -3.86
C LYS A 5 54.12 -37.92 -2.78
N GLY A 6 54.87 -37.34 -1.80
CA GLY A 6 54.20 -36.47 -0.80
C GLY A 6 53.75 -35.14 -1.35
N LEU A 7 54.40 -34.58 -2.34
CA LEU A 7 54.04 -33.34 -3.01
C LEU A 7 52.79 -33.55 -3.90
N LEU A 8 52.72 -34.64 -4.65
CA LEU A 8 51.58 -35.02 -5.47
C LEU A 8 50.34 -35.32 -4.63
N LEU A 9 50.50 -35.95 -3.45
CA LEU A 9 49.38 -36.22 -2.54
C LEU A 9 48.82 -34.93 -1.93
N LYS A 10 49.66 -33.95 -1.58
CA LYS A 10 49.22 -32.64 -1.08
C LYS A 10 48.58 -31.81 -2.17
N ALA A 11 49.09 -31.83 -3.40
CA ALA A 11 48.46 -31.15 -4.54
C ALA A 11 47.10 -31.75 -4.88
N GLY A 12 46.95 -33.07 -4.82
CA GLY A 12 45.66 -33.75 -5.00
C GLY A 12 44.64 -33.41 -3.93
N MET A 13 45.05 -33.32 -2.65
CA MET A 13 44.17 -32.89 -1.56
C MET A 13 43.70 -31.43 -1.70
N VAL A 14 44.56 -30.52 -2.12
CA VAL A 14 44.21 -29.11 -2.36
C VAL A 14 43.24 -29.01 -3.55
N LEU A 15 43.48 -29.78 -4.63
CA LEU A 15 42.58 -29.81 -5.79
C LEU A 15 41.21 -30.38 -5.44
N CYS A 16 41.13 -31.44 -4.64
CA CYS A 16 39.86 -32.01 -4.15
C CYS A 16 39.14 -31.03 -3.20
N ALA A 17 39.87 -30.31 -2.35
CA ALA A 17 39.25 -29.28 -1.49
C ALA A 17 38.67 -28.13 -2.33
N PHE A 18 39.37 -27.70 -3.40
CA PHE A 18 38.86 -26.69 -4.32
C PHE A 18 37.65 -27.18 -5.11
N LEU A 19 37.60 -28.43 -5.54
CA LEU A 19 36.45 -29.03 -6.23
C LEU A 19 35.27 -29.21 -5.27
N LEU A 20 35.47 -29.49 -4.00
CA LEU A 20 34.38 -29.58 -3.01
C LEU A 20 33.83 -28.21 -2.62
N PHE A 21 34.63 -27.14 -2.69
CA PHE A 21 34.14 -25.76 -2.47
C PHE A 21 33.37 -25.21 -3.67
N SER A 22 33.68 -25.64 -4.90
CA SER A 22 32.97 -25.22 -6.10
C SER A 22 31.60 -25.92 -6.28
N LEU A 23 31.35 -27.01 -5.57
CA LEU A 23 30.07 -27.74 -5.63
C LEU A 23 28.98 -27.17 -4.73
N ASN A 24 29.30 -26.21 -3.84
CA ASN A 24 28.31 -25.59 -2.97
C ASN A 24 27.72 -24.27 -3.50
N ALA A 25 28.04 -23.89 -4.73
CA ALA A 25 27.46 -22.72 -5.41
C ALA A 25 26.29 -23.07 -6.34
N ALA A 26 25.71 -24.28 -6.27
CA ALA A 26 24.40 -24.51 -6.76
C ALA A 26 23.45 -23.79 -5.79
N ALA A 27 23.08 -22.55 -6.12
CA ALA A 27 22.00 -21.87 -5.47
C ALA A 27 20.85 -22.86 -5.39
N SER A 28 20.44 -23.22 -4.19
CA SER A 28 19.17 -23.84 -3.92
C SER A 28 18.15 -22.93 -4.60
N GLN A 29 17.69 -23.30 -5.78
CA GLN A 29 16.47 -22.78 -6.33
C GLN A 29 15.41 -23.27 -5.35
N GLY A 30 15.14 -22.43 -4.33
CA GLY A 30 14.02 -22.66 -3.46
C GLY A 30 12.82 -22.74 -4.37
N THR A 31 12.26 -23.92 -4.50
CA THR A 31 10.99 -24.10 -5.19
C THR A 31 9.96 -23.38 -4.35
N THR A 32 9.65 -22.14 -4.71
CA THR A 32 8.52 -21.41 -4.17
C THR A 32 7.27 -21.99 -4.77
N TYR A 33 6.35 -22.39 -3.92
CA TYR A 33 5.06 -22.92 -4.35
C TYR A 33 3.98 -21.90 -4.11
N THR A 34 3.16 -21.65 -5.11
CA THR A 34 1.89 -20.94 -4.94
C THR A 34 0.80 -21.97 -4.76
N TYR A 35 -0.13 -21.69 -3.87
CA TYR A 35 -1.30 -22.54 -3.65
C TYR A 35 -2.56 -21.75 -4.00
N THR A 36 -3.53 -22.44 -4.60
CA THR A 36 -4.91 -21.98 -4.70
C THR A 36 -5.78 -22.88 -3.84
N ILE A 37 -6.99 -22.42 -3.55
CA ILE A 37 -7.97 -23.23 -2.82
C ILE A 37 -8.93 -23.85 -3.83
N SER A 38 -9.16 -25.16 -3.71
CA SER A 38 -10.17 -25.87 -4.52
C SER A 38 -11.59 -25.48 -4.11
N VAL A 39 -12.57 -25.86 -4.92
CA VAL A 39 -14.00 -25.74 -4.59
C VAL A 39 -14.35 -26.46 -3.27
N ASP A 40 -13.59 -27.50 -2.93
CA ASP A 40 -13.79 -28.31 -1.72
C ASP A 40 -13.01 -27.77 -0.51
N GLY A 41 -12.30 -26.64 -0.66
CA GLY A 41 -11.52 -26.01 0.41
C GLY A 41 -10.08 -26.53 0.58
N ASP A 42 -9.64 -27.46 -0.28
CA ASP A 42 -8.28 -28.01 -0.22
C ASP A 42 -7.25 -27.11 -0.90
N TYR A 43 -6.04 -27.04 -0.33
CA TYR A 43 -4.93 -26.33 -0.96
C TYR A 43 -4.40 -27.13 -2.16
N ILE A 44 -4.56 -26.57 -3.36
CA ILE A 44 -4.00 -27.11 -4.60
C ILE A 44 -2.74 -26.32 -4.95
N ARG A 45 -1.64 -27.05 -5.13
CA ARG A 45 -0.40 -26.46 -5.63
C ARG A 45 -0.57 -25.98 -7.07
N THR A 46 -0.28 -24.70 -7.31
CA THR A 46 -0.30 -24.10 -8.65
C THR A 46 1.12 -23.83 -9.17
N GLN A 47 1.22 -23.46 -10.44
CA GLN A 47 2.46 -22.95 -11.00
C GLN A 47 2.91 -21.69 -10.25
N GLU A 48 4.22 -21.53 -10.12
CA GLU A 48 4.81 -20.35 -9.54
C GLU A 48 4.49 -19.13 -10.42
N ALA A 49 3.76 -18.18 -9.87
CA ALA A 49 3.48 -16.90 -10.56
C ALA A 49 4.72 -15.99 -10.56
N TYR A 50 5.52 -16.08 -9.50
CA TYR A 50 6.71 -15.24 -9.31
C TYR A 50 7.85 -16.07 -8.72
N ILE A 51 9.04 -15.94 -9.30
CA ILE A 51 10.29 -16.55 -8.80
C ILE A 51 11.21 -15.42 -8.36
N ALA A 52 11.69 -15.47 -7.11
CA ALA A 52 12.69 -14.54 -6.63
C ALA A 52 14.00 -14.73 -7.43
N SER A 53 14.33 -13.78 -8.28
CA SER A 53 15.49 -13.85 -9.17
C SER A 53 16.75 -13.23 -8.57
N ALA A 54 16.60 -12.15 -7.80
CA ALA A 54 17.70 -11.41 -7.22
C ALA A 54 17.27 -10.59 -6.00
N VAL A 55 18.25 -10.13 -5.24
CA VAL A 55 18.07 -9.15 -4.16
C VAL A 55 18.86 -7.90 -4.53
N TYR A 56 18.17 -6.80 -4.66
CA TYR A 56 18.74 -5.50 -4.99
C TYR A 56 18.87 -4.62 -3.75
N LEU A 57 19.60 -3.51 -3.85
CA LEU A 57 19.68 -2.44 -2.84
C LEU A 57 20.18 -2.89 -1.45
N ARG A 58 20.99 -3.96 -1.38
CA ARG A 58 21.58 -4.44 -0.10
C ARG A 58 22.40 -3.36 0.60
N ASP A 59 23.10 -2.53 -0.18
CA ASP A 59 24.02 -1.50 0.32
C ASP A 59 23.36 -0.12 0.44
N ALA A 60 22.07 0.00 0.10
CA ALA A 60 21.34 1.26 0.16
C ALA A 60 20.98 1.70 1.58
N GLY A 61 21.16 0.83 2.56
CA GLY A 61 20.91 1.14 3.97
C GLY A 61 19.46 1.48 4.26
N LEU A 62 18.50 0.85 3.56
CA LEU A 62 17.07 1.06 3.76
C LEU A 62 16.67 0.85 5.24
N ARG A 63 15.82 1.72 5.74
CA ARG A 63 15.33 1.65 7.11
C ARG A 63 13.82 1.86 7.17
N GLN A 64 13.10 0.83 7.57
CA GLN A 64 11.64 0.84 7.66
C GLN A 64 10.98 1.38 6.37
N PRO A 65 11.28 0.82 5.18
CA PRO A 65 10.59 1.22 3.96
C PRO A 65 9.11 0.86 4.09
N ASN A 66 8.22 1.79 3.73
CA ASN A 66 6.77 1.59 3.84
C ASN A 66 6.07 1.40 2.50
N ASP A 67 6.60 1.99 1.45
CA ASP A 67 5.96 1.93 0.14
C ASP A 67 6.98 1.86 -0.99
N ILE A 68 6.56 1.29 -2.11
CA ILE A 68 7.32 1.21 -3.35
C ILE A 68 6.44 1.56 -4.53
N PHE A 69 6.96 2.34 -5.46
CA PHE A 69 6.25 2.73 -6.68
C PHE A 69 7.16 2.61 -7.90
N VAL A 70 6.65 2.04 -8.99
CA VAL A 70 7.39 1.91 -10.24
C VAL A 70 6.85 2.89 -11.25
N PHE A 71 7.70 3.77 -11.75
CA PHE A 71 7.37 4.66 -12.87
C PHE A 71 8.45 4.56 -13.95
N GLY A 72 8.05 4.13 -15.14
CA GLY A 72 8.99 3.86 -16.22
C GLY A 72 9.99 2.78 -15.88
N ARG A 73 11.26 3.15 -15.80
CA ARG A 73 12.38 2.25 -15.43
C ARG A 73 12.96 2.58 -14.05
N SER A 74 12.27 3.38 -13.28
CA SER A 74 12.69 3.78 -11.94
C SER A 74 11.77 3.21 -10.87
N LEU A 75 12.38 2.69 -9.81
CA LEU A 75 11.71 2.24 -8.59
C LEU A 75 11.91 3.31 -7.52
N TYR A 76 10.82 3.85 -7.04
CA TYR A 76 10.78 4.80 -5.93
C TYR A 76 10.43 4.07 -4.64
N ILE A 77 11.14 4.38 -3.56
CA ILE A 77 10.95 3.73 -2.25
C ILE A 77 10.80 4.80 -1.18
N ALA A 78 9.69 4.77 -0.46
CA ALA A 78 9.49 5.58 0.74
C ALA A 78 10.34 4.98 1.89
N ASP A 79 11.56 5.45 2.04
CA ASP A 79 12.50 5.01 3.07
C ASP A 79 12.28 5.80 4.36
N THR A 80 11.15 5.51 5.01
CA THR A 80 10.56 6.25 6.10
C THR A 80 11.51 6.49 7.27
N GLY A 81 12.22 5.44 7.68
CA GLY A 81 13.16 5.53 8.81
C GLY A 81 14.39 6.38 8.53
N ASN A 82 14.70 6.65 7.27
CA ASN A 82 15.75 7.55 6.82
C ASN A 82 15.21 8.92 6.35
N ARG A 83 13.90 9.15 6.37
CA ARG A 83 13.22 10.39 5.97
C ARG A 83 13.58 10.82 4.55
N ARG A 84 13.57 9.88 3.61
CA ARG A 84 13.93 10.12 2.21
C ARG A 84 13.07 9.28 1.28
N VAL A 85 13.07 9.64 0.01
CA VAL A 85 12.66 8.77 -1.08
C VAL A 85 13.91 8.30 -1.80
N LEU A 86 14.13 6.99 -1.85
CA LEU A 86 15.22 6.41 -2.63
C LEU A 86 14.70 6.12 -4.03
N VAL A 87 15.47 6.49 -5.06
CA VAL A 87 15.14 6.28 -6.46
C VAL A 87 16.18 5.35 -7.07
N TYR A 88 15.74 4.16 -7.47
CA TYR A 88 16.59 3.15 -8.10
C TYR A 88 16.32 3.06 -9.58
N ASP A 89 17.33 3.26 -10.40
CA ASP A 89 17.27 3.07 -11.84
C ASP A 89 17.55 1.60 -12.17
N MET A 90 16.55 0.93 -12.76
CA MET A 90 16.60 -0.51 -13.05
C MET A 90 17.51 -0.85 -14.24
N ASP A 91 17.82 0.11 -15.11
CA ASP A 91 18.69 -0.11 -16.28
C ASP A 91 20.16 0.03 -15.88
N THR A 92 20.51 1.09 -15.18
CA THR A 92 21.90 1.33 -14.72
C THR A 92 22.23 0.61 -13.44
N GLN A 93 21.23 0.12 -12.71
CA GLN A 93 21.35 -0.51 -11.39
C GLN A 93 22.00 0.42 -10.36
N THR A 94 21.79 1.71 -10.50
CA THR A 94 22.27 2.73 -9.57
C THR A 94 21.10 3.35 -8.82
N TYR A 95 21.37 3.94 -7.67
CA TYR A 95 20.34 4.66 -6.93
C TYR A 95 20.82 6.04 -6.50
N GLY A 96 19.84 6.94 -6.37
CA GLY A 96 19.97 8.26 -5.78
C GLY A 96 18.93 8.44 -4.69
N GLU A 97 18.91 9.60 -4.07
CA GLU A 97 17.95 9.94 -3.05
C GLU A 97 17.33 11.33 -3.26
N ILE A 98 16.07 11.45 -2.89
CA ILE A 98 15.38 12.71 -2.72
C ILE A 98 15.19 12.88 -1.22
N ALA A 99 15.87 13.86 -0.66
CA ALA A 99 15.81 14.17 0.77
C ALA A 99 15.40 15.64 0.96
N SER A 100 14.63 15.89 2.01
CA SER A 100 14.20 17.24 2.40
C SER A 100 14.14 17.34 3.91
N GLU A 101 14.51 18.49 4.46
CA GLU A 101 14.33 18.79 5.89
C GLU A 101 12.84 18.79 6.31
N GLN A 102 11.94 18.92 5.33
CA GLN A 102 10.50 18.86 5.57
C GLN A 102 9.96 17.43 5.71
N PHE A 103 10.72 16.41 5.29
CA PHE A 103 10.31 15.02 5.45
C PHE A 103 10.49 14.55 6.90
N VAL A 104 9.43 14.04 7.48
CA VAL A 104 9.41 13.50 8.84
C VAL A 104 9.15 12.02 8.87
N SER A 105 8.14 11.56 8.15
CA SER A 105 7.76 10.15 8.05
C SER A 105 7.07 9.90 6.70
N PRO A 106 7.82 9.89 5.58
CA PRO A 106 7.27 9.58 4.27
C PRO A 106 6.77 8.13 4.25
N MET A 107 5.47 7.94 4.00
CA MET A 107 4.79 6.64 4.11
C MET A 107 4.38 6.09 2.76
N GLY A 108 3.83 6.90 1.88
CA GLY A 108 3.30 6.48 0.60
C GLY A 108 3.77 7.35 -0.55
N LEU A 109 3.80 6.77 -1.75
CA LEU A 109 4.32 7.38 -2.96
C LEU A 109 3.37 7.20 -4.12
N PHE A 110 3.26 8.24 -4.95
CA PHE A 110 2.71 8.14 -6.29
C PHE A 110 3.56 8.94 -7.25
N VAL A 111 3.83 8.40 -8.43
CA VAL A 111 4.65 9.08 -9.43
C VAL A 111 3.95 9.01 -10.79
N ASN A 112 3.84 10.15 -11.43
CA ASN A 112 3.36 10.24 -12.81
C ASN A 112 4.35 11.06 -13.67
N ALA A 113 3.97 11.40 -14.89
CA ALA A 113 4.81 12.17 -15.79
C ALA A 113 5.10 13.61 -15.31
N ASP A 114 4.23 14.15 -14.46
CA ASP A 114 4.26 15.56 -14.07
C ASP A 114 4.99 15.76 -12.73
N ALA A 115 4.85 14.80 -11.77
CA ALA A 115 5.32 15.01 -10.40
C ALA A 115 5.53 13.70 -9.63
N ILE A 116 6.20 13.85 -8.49
CA ILE A 116 6.33 12.85 -7.43
C ILE A 116 5.48 13.33 -6.26
N TYR A 117 4.57 12.50 -5.78
CA TYR A 117 3.71 12.78 -4.64
C TYR A 117 4.19 11.93 -3.46
N VAL A 118 4.39 12.57 -2.32
CA VAL A 118 4.87 11.92 -1.09
C VAL A 118 3.88 12.19 0.04
N ALA A 119 3.19 11.14 0.46
CA ALA A 119 2.34 11.19 1.66
C ALA A 119 3.22 11.05 2.90
N ASP A 120 3.34 12.10 3.70
CA ASP A 120 4.15 12.11 4.91
C ASP A 120 3.28 12.28 6.15
N SER A 121 3.10 11.18 6.89
CA SER A 121 2.23 11.17 8.07
C SER A 121 2.79 11.95 9.24
N GLY A 122 4.12 12.02 9.36
CA GLY A 122 4.79 12.75 10.43
C GLY A 122 4.84 14.25 10.20
N ALA A 123 4.94 14.67 8.93
CA ALA A 123 4.85 16.07 8.53
C ALA A 123 3.40 16.58 8.44
N GLU A 124 2.42 15.66 8.54
CA GLU A 124 0.99 15.94 8.33
C GLU A 124 0.76 16.67 7.01
N ALA A 125 1.38 16.14 5.93
CA ALA A 125 1.36 16.76 4.63
C ALA A 125 1.45 15.74 3.48
N VAL A 126 0.93 16.13 2.32
CA VAL A 126 1.31 15.53 1.04
C VAL A 126 2.19 16.54 0.32
N PHE A 127 3.41 16.14 0.00
CA PHE A 127 4.35 16.95 -0.78
C PHE A 127 4.24 16.58 -2.26
N VAL A 128 4.20 17.59 -3.11
CA VAL A 128 4.27 17.44 -4.57
C VAL A 128 5.60 17.99 -5.04
N LEU A 129 6.43 17.11 -5.62
CA LEU A 129 7.78 17.44 -6.04
C LEU A 129 7.92 17.33 -7.55
N ASP A 130 8.81 18.08 -8.13
CA ASP A 130 9.30 17.81 -9.49
C ASP A 130 10.20 16.54 -9.51
N HIS A 131 10.54 16.07 -10.71
CA HIS A 131 11.42 14.90 -10.85
C HIS A 131 12.88 15.14 -10.42
N GLN A 132 13.25 16.39 -10.14
CA GLN A 132 14.53 16.77 -9.56
C GLN A 132 14.51 16.73 -8.02
N GLY A 133 13.32 16.52 -7.42
CA GLY A 133 13.13 16.44 -5.98
C GLY A 133 12.83 17.78 -5.30
N ASN A 134 12.56 18.84 -6.05
CA ASN A 134 12.18 20.13 -5.49
C ASN A 134 10.70 20.13 -5.11
N ILE A 135 10.36 20.53 -3.91
CA ILE A 135 8.97 20.66 -3.46
C ILE A 135 8.34 21.88 -4.11
N GLY A 136 7.36 21.66 -4.98
CA GLY A 136 6.57 22.71 -5.64
C GLY A 136 5.31 23.08 -4.88
N GLN A 137 4.67 22.07 -4.23
CA GLN A 137 3.41 22.26 -3.49
C GLN A 137 3.41 21.42 -2.23
N THR A 138 2.74 21.94 -1.17
CA THR A 138 2.54 21.22 0.08
C THR A 138 1.06 21.27 0.44
N ILE A 139 0.43 20.13 0.53
CA ILE A 139 -0.99 19.98 0.88
C ILE A 139 -1.06 19.59 2.36
N ARG A 140 -1.79 20.37 3.13
CA ARG A 140 -1.99 20.17 4.56
C ARG A 140 -3.48 20.08 4.88
N ARG A 141 -3.79 19.83 6.13
CA ARG A 141 -5.18 19.85 6.61
C ARG A 141 -5.84 21.18 6.24
N PRO A 142 -7.03 21.16 5.62
CA PRO A 142 -7.78 22.37 5.31
C PRO A 142 -8.17 23.12 6.59
N GLU A 143 -7.85 24.40 6.67
CA GLU A 143 -8.09 25.19 7.89
C GLU A 143 -9.57 25.59 8.06
N ASN A 144 -10.31 25.76 6.97
CA ASN A 144 -11.67 26.32 6.99
C ASN A 144 -12.70 25.41 6.29
N SER A 145 -12.56 24.09 6.42
CA SER A 145 -13.51 23.16 5.80
C SER A 145 -14.65 22.83 6.78
N PRO A 146 -15.90 22.91 6.36
CA PRO A 146 -17.02 22.45 7.18
C PRO A 146 -17.02 20.92 7.40
N LEU A 147 -16.26 20.18 6.58
CA LEU A 147 -16.16 18.72 6.62
C LEU A 147 -14.96 18.23 7.45
N MET A 148 -14.02 19.13 7.78
CA MET A 148 -12.86 18.86 8.63
C MET A 148 -12.80 19.90 9.73
N ASN A 149 -12.98 19.48 10.97
CA ASN A 149 -12.83 20.34 12.14
C ASN A 149 -11.39 20.32 12.69
N GLU A 150 -11.13 21.12 13.70
CA GLU A 150 -9.79 21.22 14.32
C GLU A 150 -9.30 19.87 14.92
N SER A 151 -10.22 18.98 15.30
CA SER A 151 -9.89 17.68 15.85
C SER A 151 -9.72 16.61 14.76
N SER A 152 -9.99 16.92 13.49
CA SER A 152 -9.80 15.95 12.39
C SER A 152 -8.32 15.67 12.18
N ILE A 153 -7.98 14.39 12.17
CA ILE A 153 -6.60 13.93 11.97
C ILE A 153 -6.26 14.01 10.49
N PHE A 154 -5.14 14.64 10.16
CA PHE A 154 -4.58 14.64 8.81
C PHE A 154 -3.18 14.03 8.86
N LYS A 155 -3.10 12.71 8.79
CA LYS A 155 -1.85 11.94 8.73
C LYS A 155 -1.87 11.07 7.49
N PRO A 156 -1.50 11.63 6.33
CA PRO A 156 -1.54 10.91 5.08
C PRO A 156 -0.59 9.71 5.09
N LYS A 157 -1.08 8.56 4.64
CA LYS A 157 -0.32 7.30 4.53
C LYS A 157 -0.08 6.91 3.09
N ASN A 158 -1.05 7.16 2.21
CA ASN A 158 -0.89 6.93 0.80
C ASN A 158 -1.67 7.98 -0.01
N VAL A 159 -1.27 8.18 -1.25
CA VAL A 159 -1.87 9.12 -2.19
C VAL A 159 -1.88 8.50 -3.58
N VAL A 160 -2.98 8.70 -4.32
CA VAL A 160 -3.05 8.41 -5.75
C VAL A 160 -3.61 9.63 -6.48
N VAL A 161 -3.25 9.77 -7.75
CA VAL A 161 -3.60 10.95 -8.56
C VAL A 161 -4.25 10.50 -9.85
N ALA A 162 -5.44 11.00 -10.12
CA ALA A 162 -6.16 10.77 -11.35
C ALA A 162 -5.58 11.60 -12.51
N SER A 163 -5.92 11.22 -13.73
CA SER A 163 -5.41 11.91 -14.93
C SER A 163 -5.84 13.39 -15.07
N ASP A 164 -6.86 13.80 -14.34
CA ASP A 164 -7.33 15.19 -14.24
C ASP A 164 -6.61 15.99 -13.13
N GLY A 165 -5.67 15.36 -12.41
CA GLY A 165 -4.90 15.93 -11.32
C GLY A 165 -5.60 15.88 -9.95
N ASN A 166 -6.81 15.35 -9.87
CA ASN A 166 -7.44 15.14 -8.56
C ASN A 166 -6.67 14.10 -7.76
N MET A 167 -6.43 14.41 -6.48
CA MET A 167 -5.69 13.55 -5.56
C MET A 167 -6.65 12.89 -4.58
N TYR A 168 -6.45 11.61 -4.34
CA TYR A 168 -7.16 10.84 -3.33
C TYR A 168 -6.14 10.39 -2.28
N VAL A 169 -6.38 10.78 -1.04
CA VAL A 169 -5.45 10.58 0.07
C VAL A 169 -6.09 9.68 1.12
N VAL A 170 -5.39 8.62 1.46
CA VAL A 170 -5.69 7.79 2.63
C VAL A 170 -4.86 8.29 3.81
N GLY A 171 -5.52 8.49 4.94
CA GLY A 171 -4.85 8.90 6.17
C GLY A 171 -5.10 7.94 7.32
N GLU A 172 -4.45 8.18 8.44
CA GLU A 172 -4.73 7.48 9.68
C GLU A 172 -6.18 7.76 10.12
N GLY A 173 -6.95 6.68 10.31
CA GLY A 173 -8.35 6.82 10.70
C GLY A 173 -9.28 7.33 9.59
N SER A 174 -8.98 7.05 8.31
CA SER A 174 -9.86 7.35 7.18
C SER A 174 -11.13 6.50 7.21
N TYR A 175 -12.02 6.82 8.14
CA TYR A 175 -13.32 6.14 8.31
C TYR A 175 -14.40 6.73 7.40
N ASP A 176 -14.28 8.02 7.08
CA ASP A 176 -15.30 8.75 6.31
C ASP A 176 -15.15 8.57 4.79
N GLY A 177 -14.05 7.99 4.35
CA GLY A 177 -13.69 7.81 2.94
C GLY A 177 -12.30 8.35 2.62
N LEU A 178 -12.00 8.48 1.33
CA LEU A 178 -10.75 9.05 0.86
C LEU A 178 -10.84 10.57 0.84
N MET A 179 -9.88 11.26 1.39
CA MET A 179 -9.81 12.72 1.28
C MET A 179 -9.49 13.11 -0.17
N GLN A 180 -10.38 13.86 -0.80
CA GLN A 180 -10.21 14.31 -2.18
C GLN A 180 -9.72 15.76 -2.21
N PHE A 181 -8.67 15.99 -2.98
CA PHE A 181 -8.12 17.32 -3.25
C PHE A 181 -8.09 17.56 -4.76
N SER A 182 -8.28 18.81 -5.17
CA SER A 182 -8.05 19.22 -6.56
C SER A 182 -6.56 19.25 -6.89
N ALA A 183 -6.23 19.41 -8.16
CA ALA A 183 -4.84 19.63 -8.62
C ALA A 183 -4.18 20.86 -7.97
N SER A 184 -4.97 21.88 -7.58
CA SER A 184 -4.47 23.05 -6.83
C SER A 184 -4.29 22.79 -5.33
N GLY A 185 -4.63 21.59 -4.83
CA GLY A 185 -4.54 21.23 -3.41
C GLY A 185 -5.71 21.68 -2.56
N GLU A 186 -6.82 22.10 -3.17
CA GLU A 186 -8.05 22.46 -2.47
C GLU A 186 -8.84 21.21 -2.09
N PHE A 187 -9.21 21.11 -0.82
CA PHE A 187 -10.03 19.99 -0.34
C PHE A 187 -11.45 20.06 -0.92
N GLN A 188 -11.86 19.00 -1.58
CA GLN A 188 -13.18 18.89 -2.23
C GLN A 188 -14.18 18.07 -1.41
N GLY A 189 -13.73 17.31 -0.43
CA GLY A 189 -14.58 16.46 0.39
C GLY A 189 -14.03 15.04 0.51
N TYR A 190 -14.92 14.12 0.88
CA TYR A 190 -14.60 12.70 0.99
C TYR A 190 -15.14 11.95 -0.23
N PHE A 191 -14.23 11.32 -0.96
CA PHE A 191 -14.53 10.44 -2.08
C PHE A 191 -14.78 9.03 -1.55
N ALA A 192 -15.68 8.29 -2.21
CA ALA A 192 -16.03 6.91 -1.84
C ALA A 192 -16.41 6.79 -0.36
N ALA A 193 -17.04 7.84 0.15
CA ALA A 193 -17.51 7.87 1.53
C ALA A 193 -18.29 6.58 1.82
N ASN A 194 -17.88 5.88 2.87
CA ASN A 194 -18.66 4.78 3.36
C ASN A 194 -20.04 5.31 3.66
N LYS A 195 -20.99 5.03 2.78
CA LYS A 195 -22.40 5.28 3.11
C LYS A 195 -22.67 4.36 4.28
N SER A 196 -22.54 4.89 5.49
CA SER A 196 -23.21 4.28 6.60
C SER A 196 -24.68 4.22 6.17
N ASN A 197 -25.19 3.03 5.91
CA ASN A 197 -26.61 2.80 5.74
C ASN A 197 -27.26 3.03 7.10
N MET A 198 -27.09 4.26 7.64
CA MET A 198 -27.80 4.68 8.82
C MET A 198 -29.28 4.72 8.43
N SER A 199 -30.02 3.81 8.99
CA SER A 199 -31.46 3.81 8.86
C SER A 199 -32.00 5.16 9.38
N LEU A 200 -33.16 5.56 8.90
CA LEU A 200 -33.85 6.76 9.43
C LEU A 200 -33.94 6.74 10.96
N LEU A 201 -34.07 5.55 11.54
CA LEU A 201 -34.12 5.35 12.99
C LEU A 201 -32.78 5.68 13.67
N GLU A 202 -31.65 5.27 13.12
CA GLU A 202 -30.32 5.58 13.63
C GLU A 202 -30.00 7.08 13.53
N ARG A 203 -30.44 7.76 12.46
CA ARG A 203 -30.34 9.23 12.35
C ARG A 203 -31.17 9.96 13.40
N ILE A 204 -32.33 9.45 13.73
CA ILE A 204 -33.17 10.01 14.81
C ILE A 204 -32.54 9.72 16.18
N GLN A 205 -31.97 8.55 16.37
CA GLN A 205 -31.23 8.18 17.59
C GLN A 205 -30.01 9.07 17.80
N GLU A 206 -29.25 9.41 16.75
CA GLU A 206 -28.10 10.30 16.82
C GLU A 206 -28.50 11.73 17.25
N LEU A 207 -29.70 12.16 16.92
CA LEU A 207 -30.23 13.47 17.33
C LEU A 207 -30.74 13.50 18.78
N ILE A 208 -31.14 12.36 19.34
CA ILE A 208 -31.82 12.29 20.65
C ILE A 208 -30.87 11.80 21.74
N PHE A 209 -29.79 11.05 21.40
CA PHE A 209 -28.91 10.41 22.37
C PHE A 209 -27.88 11.38 22.95
N THR A 210 -27.57 11.19 24.25
CA THR A 210 -26.46 11.87 24.92
C THR A 210 -25.13 11.37 24.40
N ASP A 211 -24.06 12.12 24.67
CA ASP A 211 -22.73 11.77 24.17
C ASP A 211 -22.24 10.41 24.69
N GLU A 212 -22.59 10.02 25.93
CA GLU A 212 -22.30 8.70 26.50
C GLU A 212 -23.11 7.58 25.82
N GLN A 213 -24.35 7.85 25.40
CA GLN A 213 -25.16 6.90 24.64
C GLN A 213 -24.64 6.78 23.18
N LYS A 214 -24.14 7.88 22.62
CA LYS A 214 -23.50 7.87 21.29
C LYS A 214 -22.20 7.06 21.30
N GLU A 215 -21.38 7.14 22.36
CA GLU A 215 -20.19 6.31 22.51
C GLU A 215 -20.51 4.80 22.51
N GLN A 216 -21.61 4.39 23.10
CA GLN A 216 -22.05 2.99 23.07
C GLN A 216 -22.58 2.55 21.68
N LEU A 217 -23.12 3.48 20.88
CA LEU A 217 -23.52 3.23 19.50
C LEU A 217 -22.34 3.22 18.53
N LEU A 218 -21.23 3.87 18.88
CA LEU A 218 -20.00 3.96 18.07
C LEU A 218 -19.24 2.61 17.93
N THR A 219 -19.76 1.51 18.45
CA THR A 219 -19.22 0.16 18.23
C THR A 219 -19.28 -0.31 16.77
N ARG A 220 -19.87 0.48 15.88
CA ARG A 220 -19.96 0.18 14.43
C ARG A 220 -19.30 1.24 13.56
N LYS A 221 -18.13 1.74 13.94
CA LYS A 221 -17.35 2.55 12.99
C LYS A 221 -16.98 1.70 11.78
N PRO A 222 -17.22 2.19 10.57
CA PRO A 222 -16.71 1.53 9.38
C PRO A 222 -15.21 1.34 9.54
N ARG A 223 -14.66 0.28 8.96
CA ARG A 223 -13.21 0.04 9.06
C ARG A 223 -12.48 1.07 8.23
N ALA A 224 -11.36 1.55 8.76
CA ALA A 224 -10.53 2.50 8.05
C ALA A 224 -9.96 1.87 6.77
N ILE A 225 -9.95 2.64 5.70
CA ILE A 225 -9.25 2.29 4.48
C ILE A 225 -7.76 2.23 4.80
N GLN A 226 -7.10 1.15 4.40
CA GLN A 226 -5.69 0.89 4.68
C GLN A 226 -4.79 1.33 3.54
N ASN A 227 -5.17 0.99 2.32
CA ASN A 227 -4.39 1.32 1.14
C ASN A 227 -5.28 1.56 -0.07
N ILE A 228 -4.73 2.26 -1.07
CA ILE A 228 -5.40 2.64 -2.32
C ILE A 228 -4.42 2.53 -3.49
N ASP A 229 -4.98 2.25 -4.66
CA ASP A 229 -4.27 2.40 -5.93
C ASP A 229 -5.24 2.88 -7.02
N ILE A 230 -4.72 3.34 -8.15
CA ILE A 230 -5.52 3.88 -9.25
C ILE A 230 -5.09 3.28 -10.58
N SER A 231 -6.06 2.84 -11.37
CA SER A 231 -5.80 2.35 -12.73
C SER A 231 -5.63 3.50 -13.73
N SER A 232 -5.09 3.16 -14.90
CA SER A 232 -5.00 4.08 -16.05
C SER A 232 -6.35 4.62 -16.54
N ARG A 233 -7.46 4.01 -16.10
CA ARG A 233 -8.84 4.45 -16.39
C ARG A 233 -9.44 5.32 -15.29
N ASN A 234 -8.64 5.79 -14.35
CA ASN A 234 -9.08 6.53 -13.15
C ASN A 234 -10.06 5.74 -12.25
N LEU A 235 -9.99 4.42 -12.26
CA LEU A 235 -10.72 3.61 -11.29
C LEU A 235 -9.86 3.48 -10.03
N VAL A 236 -10.42 3.88 -8.89
CA VAL A 236 -9.73 3.86 -7.61
C VAL A 236 -10.04 2.54 -6.89
N TYR A 237 -9.01 1.79 -6.61
CA TYR A 237 -9.07 0.59 -5.77
C TYR A 237 -8.82 0.99 -4.33
N SER A 238 -9.59 0.45 -3.41
CA SER A 238 -9.36 0.65 -1.98
C SER A 238 -9.48 -0.67 -1.23
N VAL A 239 -8.67 -0.81 -0.19
CA VAL A 239 -8.68 -2.01 0.65
C VAL A 239 -8.83 -1.62 2.11
N THR A 240 -9.64 -2.40 2.83
CA THR A 240 -9.80 -2.35 4.29
C THR A 240 -9.22 -3.62 4.91
N GLN A 241 -8.77 -3.55 6.15
CA GLN A 241 -8.02 -4.63 6.81
C GLN A 241 -8.79 -5.95 6.95
N SER A 242 -10.11 -5.92 6.91
CA SER A 242 -10.95 -7.12 6.90
C SER A 242 -12.37 -6.77 6.44
N ALA A 243 -13.13 -7.81 6.06
CA ALA A 243 -14.53 -7.65 5.75
C ALA A 243 -15.32 -7.06 6.93
N GLU A 244 -16.22 -6.14 6.64
CA GLU A 244 -17.22 -5.72 7.62
C GLU A 244 -18.20 -6.88 7.81
N VAL A 245 -18.16 -7.52 8.97
CA VAL A 245 -19.23 -8.42 9.38
C VAL A 245 -20.37 -7.53 9.85
N SER A 246 -21.33 -7.27 8.98
CA SER A 246 -22.58 -6.63 9.36
C SER A 246 -23.45 -7.65 10.11
N TYR A 247 -23.41 -7.63 11.44
CA TYR A 247 -24.43 -8.31 12.22
C TYR A 247 -25.71 -7.46 12.18
N ALA A 248 -26.48 -7.58 11.11
CA ALA A 248 -27.85 -7.10 11.12
C ALA A 248 -28.68 -8.00 12.04
N TRP A 249 -29.39 -7.43 12.98
CA TRP A 249 -30.36 -8.13 13.86
C TRP A 249 -31.63 -8.55 13.10
N THR A 250 -31.62 -8.50 11.79
CA THR A 250 -32.69 -8.98 10.91
C THR A 250 -32.17 -10.19 10.16
N ASP A 251 -32.98 -11.24 10.09
CA ASP A 251 -32.74 -12.56 9.51
C ASP A 251 -32.29 -12.61 8.02
N ALA A 252 -31.80 -11.53 7.47
CA ALA A 252 -31.22 -11.46 6.14
C ALA A 252 -29.69 -11.56 6.27
N GLU A 253 -29.16 -12.73 5.98
CA GLU A 253 -27.74 -13.00 5.80
C GLU A 253 -27.19 -12.29 4.56
N GLU A 254 -27.01 -10.98 4.62
CA GLU A 254 -26.21 -10.28 3.64
C GLU A 254 -24.77 -10.14 4.18
N LYS A 255 -24.02 -11.21 4.09
CA LYS A 255 -22.55 -11.20 4.26
C LYS A 255 -21.92 -10.55 3.06
N THR A 256 -21.87 -9.25 3.00
CA THR A 256 -21.09 -8.53 1.99
C THR A 256 -19.69 -8.30 2.53
N SER A 257 -18.73 -9.03 2.00
CA SER A 257 -17.32 -8.73 2.22
C SER A 257 -16.94 -7.50 1.41
N ASN A 258 -16.75 -6.36 2.08
CA ASN A 258 -16.38 -5.10 1.45
C ASN A 258 -14.89 -4.76 1.66
N ALA A 259 -14.05 -5.78 1.85
CA ALA A 259 -12.62 -5.55 2.09
C ALA A 259 -11.90 -4.93 0.89
N LEU A 260 -12.30 -5.27 -0.32
CA LEU A 260 -11.80 -4.68 -1.55
C LEU A 260 -12.94 -3.97 -2.27
N LYS A 261 -12.73 -2.73 -2.66
CA LYS A 261 -13.69 -1.91 -3.42
C LYS A 261 -13.04 -1.35 -4.67
N LEU A 262 -13.84 -1.19 -5.72
CA LEU A 262 -13.46 -0.55 -6.97
C LEU A 262 -14.40 0.62 -7.23
N HIS A 263 -13.87 1.82 -7.13
CA HIS A 263 -14.66 3.03 -7.26
C HIS A 263 -14.52 3.65 -8.65
N ASN A 264 -15.65 4.00 -9.25
CA ASN A 264 -15.66 4.87 -10.43
C ASN A 264 -15.42 6.33 -10.01
N MET A 265 -15.31 7.25 -10.99
CA MET A 265 -15.09 8.68 -10.77
C MET A 265 -16.18 9.37 -9.92
N ALA A 266 -17.36 8.77 -9.78
CA ALA A 266 -18.42 9.27 -8.90
C ALA A 266 -18.32 8.74 -7.45
N GLY A 267 -17.28 7.96 -7.14
CA GLY A 267 -17.10 7.34 -5.82
C GLY A 267 -18.03 6.15 -5.56
N THR A 268 -18.70 5.64 -6.60
CA THR A 268 -19.56 4.47 -6.46
C THR A 268 -18.71 3.20 -6.57
N ASP A 269 -18.86 2.30 -5.61
CA ASP A 269 -18.28 0.95 -5.69
C ASP A 269 -18.98 0.16 -6.80
N ILE A 270 -18.21 -0.25 -7.79
CA ILE A 270 -18.67 -1.02 -8.96
C ILE A 270 -18.15 -2.46 -8.95
N LEU A 271 -17.44 -2.85 -7.89
CA LEU A 271 -17.03 -4.24 -7.72
C LEU A 271 -18.23 -5.06 -7.30
N SER A 272 -18.58 -6.05 -8.12
CA SER A 272 -19.61 -7.00 -7.73
C SER A 272 -19.15 -7.80 -6.52
N PRO A 273 -19.99 -7.99 -5.50
CA PRO A 273 -19.68 -8.87 -4.38
C PRO A 273 -19.29 -10.25 -4.90
N ASN A 274 -18.13 -10.74 -4.49
CA ASN A 274 -17.61 -12.04 -4.89
C ASN A 274 -17.72 -13.02 -3.73
N GLU A 275 -18.24 -14.23 -3.98
CA GLU A 275 -18.24 -15.33 -3.02
C GLU A 275 -16.84 -15.79 -2.59
N PHE A 276 -15.80 -15.32 -3.28
CA PHE A 276 -14.39 -15.64 -2.99
C PHE A 276 -13.78 -14.83 -1.83
N MET A 277 -14.47 -13.80 -1.34
CA MET A 277 -14.02 -13.00 -0.21
C MET A 277 -14.71 -13.48 1.06
N ASN A 278 -14.17 -14.51 1.67
CA ASN A 278 -14.64 -14.92 2.99
C ASN A 278 -13.98 -14.10 4.10
N ASP A 279 -14.57 -14.14 5.30
CA ASP A 279 -14.21 -13.32 6.47
C ASP A 279 -12.79 -13.58 7.02
N GLU A 280 -12.07 -14.56 6.50
CA GLU A 280 -10.75 -14.98 6.99
C GLU A 280 -9.59 -14.25 6.29
N TRP A 281 -9.85 -13.49 5.23
CA TRP A 281 -8.81 -12.85 4.43
C TRP A 281 -8.58 -11.40 4.87
N ASN A 282 -7.36 -11.13 5.28
CA ASN A 282 -6.91 -9.77 5.58
C ASN A 282 -6.12 -9.23 4.38
N PHE A 283 -6.65 -8.19 3.75
CA PHE A 283 -5.95 -7.46 2.70
C PHE A 283 -5.21 -6.27 3.33
N THR A 284 -3.96 -6.09 2.96
CA THR A 284 -3.14 -4.97 3.43
C THR A 284 -2.78 -4.02 2.30
N ASP A 285 -2.85 -4.50 1.06
CA ASP A 285 -2.44 -3.74 -0.11
C ASP A 285 -3.26 -4.13 -1.34
N VAL A 286 -3.30 -3.22 -2.31
CA VAL A 286 -3.95 -3.40 -3.62
C VAL A 286 -3.12 -2.71 -4.68
N VAL A 287 -2.96 -3.37 -5.82
CA VAL A 287 -2.26 -2.82 -6.98
C VAL A 287 -3.15 -2.95 -8.20
N ALA A 288 -3.40 -1.82 -8.88
CA ALA A 288 -4.13 -1.80 -10.13
C ALA A 288 -3.28 -2.43 -11.24
N GLY A 289 -3.85 -3.41 -11.93
CA GLY A 289 -3.21 -4.01 -13.09
C GLY A 289 -3.10 -3.03 -14.26
N PRO A 290 -2.26 -3.31 -15.26
CA PRO A 290 -2.02 -2.44 -16.40
C PRO A 290 -3.20 -2.38 -17.41
N TYR A 291 -4.33 -3.03 -17.15
CA TYR A 291 -5.45 -3.17 -18.09
C TYR A 291 -6.64 -2.29 -17.75
#